data_8deec90d49ac28355ffebc4a7c5659e7
#
_entry.id   8deec90d49ac28355ffebc4a7c5659e7
#
_cell.length_a   1.000
_cell.length_b   1.000
_cell.length_c   1.000
_cell.angle_alpha   90.00
_cell.angle_beta   90.00
_cell.angle_gamma   90.00
#
_symmetry.space_group_name_H-M   'P 1'
#
loop_
_entity.id
_entity.type
_entity.pdbx_description
1 polymer ?
#
loop_
_entity_poly.entity_id
_entity_poly.type
_entity_poly.pdbx_seq_one_letter_code
_entity_poly.pdbx_strand_id
1 'polypeptide(L)'
;MAGKKSTNVEIDARIEKVYDLLLNAYTRSQIMRYAAIHWGVAERQTETYLKRARDLLVEDSKIRRSQWLTEALARNRETERKAMESNQLGVAIACQKLQAQLLQFKMTGG
;
A
#
# COMPACT_ATOMS: atom_id res chain seq x y z
N MET A 1 -16.01 15.82 -28.68
CA MET A 1 -15.97 15.13 -29.97
C MET A 1 -15.58 13.69 -29.76
N ALA A 2 -16.41 12.75 -30.23
CA ALA A 2 -16.07 11.34 -30.12
C ALA A 2 -14.75 11.05 -30.85
N GLY A 3 -13.86 10.32 -30.26
CA GLY A 3 -12.60 9.95 -30.87
C GLY A 3 -11.39 10.76 -30.45
N LYS A 4 -11.55 11.80 -29.65
CA LYS A 4 -10.39 12.50 -29.11
C LYS A 4 -9.75 11.64 -28.03
N LYS A 5 -8.54 11.18 -28.30
CA LYS A 5 -7.80 10.35 -27.33
C LYS A 5 -7.31 11.20 -26.16
N SER A 6 -7.45 10.68 -24.96
CA SER A 6 -6.87 11.28 -23.77
C SER A 6 -5.34 11.22 -23.86
N THR A 7 -4.66 12.26 -23.43
CA THR A 7 -3.20 12.28 -23.37
C THR A 7 -2.72 11.36 -22.22
N ASN A 8 -1.47 10.96 -22.27
CA ASN A 8 -0.88 10.16 -21.18
C ASN A 8 -0.92 10.90 -19.85
N VAL A 9 -0.72 12.22 -19.88
CA VAL A 9 -0.79 13.06 -18.68
C VAL A 9 -2.20 13.05 -18.10
N GLU A 10 -3.22 13.14 -18.94
CA GLU A 10 -4.62 13.08 -18.51
C GLU A 10 -4.96 11.72 -17.92
N ILE A 11 -4.49 10.64 -18.55
CA ILE A 11 -4.72 9.27 -18.06
C ILE A 11 -4.08 9.09 -16.70
N ASP A 12 -2.84 9.51 -16.53
CA ASP A 12 -2.14 9.40 -15.24
C ASP A 12 -2.85 10.21 -14.16
N ALA A 13 -3.31 11.41 -14.45
CA ALA A 13 -4.07 12.23 -13.51
C ALA A 13 -5.40 11.57 -13.11
N ARG A 14 -6.06 10.92 -14.06
CA ARG A 14 -7.31 10.20 -13.78
C ARG A 14 -7.07 8.97 -12.92
N ILE A 15 -5.99 8.25 -13.15
CA ILE A 15 -5.59 7.10 -12.33
C ILE A 15 -5.28 7.54 -10.91
N GLU A 16 -4.55 8.64 -10.73
CA GLU A 16 -4.30 9.22 -9.41
C GLU A 16 -5.62 9.60 -8.71
N LYS A 17 -6.55 10.19 -9.44
CA LYS A 17 -7.86 10.54 -8.86
C LYS A 17 -8.63 9.30 -8.44
N VAL A 18 -8.64 8.26 -9.25
CA VAL A 18 -9.28 6.99 -8.90
C VAL A 18 -8.62 6.38 -7.66
N TYR A 19 -7.30 6.45 -7.57
CA TYR A 19 -6.56 6.02 -6.39
C TYR A 19 -7.04 6.77 -5.13
N ASP A 20 -7.16 8.09 -5.21
CA ASP A 20 -7.66 8.91 -4.09
C ASP A 20 -9.08 8.51 -3.71
N LEU A 21 -9.95 8.27 -4.69
CA LEU A 21 -11.32 7.84 -4.43
C LEU A 21 -11.36 6.49 -3.74
N LEU A 22 -10.49 5.55 -4.14
CA LEU A 22 -10.37 4.26 -3.47
C LEU A 22 -9.92 4.41 -2.03
N LEU A 23 -8.96 5.30 -1.76
CA LEU A 23 -8.51 5.59 -0.39
C LEU A 23 -9.61 6.18 0.46
N ASN A 24 -10.57 6.87 -0.14
CA ASN A 24 -11.73 7.45 0.54
C ASN A 24 -12.94 6.51 0.55
N ALA A 25 -12.68 5.21 0.30
CA ALA A 25 -13.69 4.14 0.37
C ALA A 25 -14.83 4.28 -0.65
N TYR A 26 -14.60 4.93 -1.78
CA TYR A 26 -15.57 4.95 -2.86
C TYR A 26 -15.73 3.55 -3.44
N THR A 27 -16.99 3.17 -3.70
CA THR A 27 -17.30 1.90 -4.34
C THR A 27 -17.02 1.97 -5.84
N ARG A 28 -16.95 0.79 -6.48
CA ARG A 28 -16.82 0.69 -7.94
C ARG A 28 -17.91 1.50 -8.65
N SER A 29 -19.16 1.36 -8.20
CA SER A 29 -20.30 2.09 -8.79
C SER A 29 -20.14 3.59 -8.69
N GLN A 30 -19.67 4.07 -7.55
CA GLN A 30 -19.43 5.51 -7.33
C GLN A 30 -18.33 6.02 -8.24
N ILE A 31 -17.27 5.26 -8.40
CA ILE A 31 -16.14 5.63 -9.28
C ILE A 31 -16.59 5.63 -10.74
N MET A 32 -17.38 4.64 -11.15
CA MET A 32 -17.95 4.60 -12.51
C MET A 32 -18.78 5.85 -12.81
N ARG A 33 -19.63 6.23 -11.85
CA ARG A 33 -20.46 7.44 -11.98
C ARG A 33 -19.59 8.70 -12.03
N TYR A 34 -18.60 8.80 -11.18
CA TYR A 34 -17.66 9.92 -11.16
C TYR A 34 -16.99 10.09 -12.52
N ALA A 35 -16.44 9.00 -13.04
CA ALA A 35 -15.74 9.02 -14.33
C ALA A 35 -16.65 9.42 -15.49
N ALA A 36 -17.89 8.91 -15.49
CA ALA A 36 -18.87 9.25 -16.52
C ALA A 36 -19.23 10.74 -16.49
N ILE A 37 -19.44 11.28 -15.29
CA ILE A 37 -19.85 12.67 -15.10
C ILE A 37 -18.69 13.66 -15.38
N HIS A 38 -17.53 13.38 -14.82
CA HIS A 38 -16.42 14.34 -14.85
C HIS A 38 -15.52 14.20 -16.08
N TRP A 39 -15.40 12.99 -16.62
CA TRP A 39 -14.48 12.73 -17.74
C TRP A 39 -15.18 12.26 -19.00
N GLY A 40 -16.47 11.93 -18.91
CA GLY A 40 -17.21 11.44 -20.07
C GLY A 40 -16.68 10.13 -20.64
N VAL A 41 -16.00 9.30 -19.83
CA VAL A 41 -15.43 8.03 -20.28
C VAL A 41 -16.39 6.88 -20.05
N ALA A 42 -16.29 5.88 -20.91
CA ALA A 42 -17.10 4.68 -20.84
C ALA A 42 -16.64 3.79 -19.67
N GLU A 43 -17.52 2.88 -19.27
CA GLU A 43 -17.27 1.92 -18.20
C GLU A 43 -15.99 1.13 -18.42
N ARG A 44 -15.76 0.67 -19.65
CA ARG A 44 -14.56 -0.09 -20.00
C ARG A 44 -13.27 0.68 -19.73
N GLN A 45 -13.26 1.97 -20.06
CA GLN A 45 -12.11 2.83 -19.81
C GLN A 45 -11.90 3.03 -18.30
N THR A 46 -12.97 3.21 -17.56
CA THR A 46 -12.93 3.35 -16.10
C THR A 46 -12.40 2.07 -15.44
N GLU A 47 -12.77 0.90 -15.95
CA GLU A 47 -12.22 -0.38 -15.46
C GLU A 47 -10.71 -0.42 -15.59
N THR A 48 -10.17 0.09 -16.70
CA THR A 48 -8.72 0.18 -16.91
C THR A 48 -8.08 1.08 -15.86
N TYR A 49 -8.67 2.23 -15.58
CA TYR A 49 -8.18 3.14 -14.54
C TYR A 49 -8.22 2.51 -13.15
N LEU A 50 -9.32 1.80 -12.84
CA LEU A 50 -9.48 1.09 -11.57
C LEU A 50 -8.41 0.01 -11.37
N LYS A 51 -8.15 -0.78 -12.41
CA LYS A 51 -7.13 -1.82 -12.33
C LYS A 51 -5.76 -1.23 -12.04
N ARG A 52 -5.38 -0.18 -12.75
CA ARG A 52 -4.08 0.49 -12.56
C ARG A 52 -3.98 1.14 -11.19
N ALA A 53 -5.07 1.75 -10.72
CA ALA A 53 -5.11 2.36 -9.38
C ALA A 53 -4.97 1.31 -8.28
N ARG A 54 -5.63 0.16 -8.43
CA ARG A 54 -5.50 -0.96 -7.48
C ARG A 54 -4.10 -1.53 -7.46
N ASP A 55 -3.46 -1.63 -8.61
CA ASP A 55 -2.07 -2.09 -8.70
C ASP A 55 -1.14 -1.14 -7.93
N LEU A 56 -1.33 0.17 -8.06
CA LEU A 56 -0.59 1.17 -7.29
C LEU A 56 -0.84 1.03 -5.80
N LEU A 57 -2.08 0.78 -5.40
CA LEU A 57 -2.44 0.60 -3.99
C LEU A 57 -1.72 -0.61 -3.40
N VAL A 58 -1.65 -1.71 -4.14
CA VAL A 58 -0.93 -2.92 -3.71
C VAL A 58 0.57 -2.63 -3.57
N GLU A 59 1.17 -1.95 -4.52
CA GLU A 59 2.59 -1.58 -4.46
C GLU A 59 2.90 -0.67 -3.27
N ASP A 60 2.08 0.37 -3.05
CA ASP A 60 2.23 1.26 -1.90
C ASP A 60 2.11 0.50 -0.58
N SER A 61 1.16 -0.44 -0.50
CA SER A 61 0.99 -1.27 0.69
C SER A 61 2.22 -2.12 0.97
N LYS A 62 2.84 -2.69 -0.05
CA LYS A 62 4.06 -3.48 0.09
C LYS A 62 5.22 -2.63 0.61
N ILE A 63 5.39 -1.43 0.06
CA ILE A 63 6.44 -0.51 0.47
C ILE A 63 6.25 -0.11 1.94
N ARG A 64 5.05 0.29 2.33
CA ARG A 64 4.73 0.67 3.71
C ARG A 64 4.95 -0.47 4.68
N ARG A 65 4.54 -1.68 4.31
CA ARG A 65 4.74 -2.87 5.12
C ARG A 65 6.22 -3.18 5.31
N SER A 66 7.02 -3.08 4.25
CA SER A 66 8.45 -3.30 4.30
C SER A 66 9.13 -2.29 5.24
N GLN A 67 8.77 -1.01 5.13
CA GLN A 67 9.28 0.05 5.99
C GLN A 67 8.91 -0.19 7.45
N TRP A 68 7.66 -0.53 7.71
CA TRP A 68 7.19 -0.83 9.06
C TRP A 68 7.96 -1.99 9.68
N LEU A 69 8.17 -3.08 8.93
CA LEU A 69 8.91 -4.24 9.40
C LEU A 69 10.36 -3.89 9.71
N THR A 70 11.00 -3.10 8.86
CA THR A 70 12.38 -2.66 9.07
C THR A 70 12.50 -1.84 10.37
N GLU A 71 11.58 -0.91 10.59
CA GLU A 71 11.54 -0.09 11.79
C GLU A 71 11.24 -0.93 13.03
N ALA A 72 10.30 -1.86 12.94
CA ALA A 72 9.94 -2.76 14.05
C ALA A 72 11.14 -3.62 14.45
N LEU A 73 11.88 -4.16 13.48
CA LEU A 73 13.09 -4.94 13.74
C LEU A 73 14.16 -4.08 14.42
N ALA A 74 14.36 -2.86 13.97
CA ALA A 74 15.36 -1.95 14.54
C ALA A 74 15.02 -1.62 16.00
N ARG A 75 13.77 -1.29 16.30
CA ARG A 75 13.32 -1.02 17.67
C ARG A 75 13.47 -2.25 18.57
N ASN A 76 13.14 -3.41 18.04
CA ASN A 76 13.22 -4.66 18.79
C ASN A 76 14.68 -5.02 19.14
N ARG A 77 15.59 -4.85 18.19
CA ARG A 77 17.03 -5.07 18.41
C ARG A 77 17.59 -4.14 19.47
N GLU A 78 17.13 -2.89 19.49
CA GLU A 78 17.55 -1.91 20.51
C GLU A 78 17.03 -2.34 21.89
N THR A 79 15.80 -2.81 22.00
CA THR A 79 15.23 -3.34 23.24
C THR A 79 16.03 -4.55 23.72
N GLU A 80 16.37 -5.47 22.81
CA GLU A 80 17.18 -6.64 23.13
C GLU A 80 18.54 -6.24 23.68
N ARG A 81 19.20 -5.27 23.03
CA ARG A 81 20.52 -4.78 23.46
C ARG A 81 20.45 -4.23 24.89
N LYS A 82 19.46 -3.39 25.18
CA LYS A 82 19.25 -2.84 26.53
C LYS A 82 18.95 -3.94 27.54
N ALA A 83 18.16 -4.91 27.17
CA ALA A 83 17.82 -6.06 28.05
C ALA A 83 19.07 -6.88 28.37
N MET A 84 19.95 -7.12 27.42
CA MET A 84 21.20 -7.83 27.63
C MET A 84 22.14 -7.06 28.57
N GLU A 85 22.27 -5.75 28.38
CA GLU A 85 23.07 -4.88 29.24
C GLU A 85 22.57 -4.89 30.70
N SER A 86 21.25 -5.00 30.89
CA SER A 86 20.62 -5.00 32.22
C SER A 86 20.40 -6.40 32.77
N ASN A 87 20.95 -7.45 32.15
CA ASN A 87 20.78 -8.85 32.54
C ASN A 87 19.31 -9.31 32.58
N GLN A 88 18.44 -8.72 31.76
CA GLN A 88 17.05 -9.11 31.64
C GLN A 88 16.91 -10.18 30.55
N LEU A 89 17.40 -11.39 30.84
CA LEU A 89 17.50 -12.46 29.85
C LEU A 89 16.15 -12.90 29.30
N GLY A 90 15.09 -12.90 30.12
CA GLY A 90 13.74 -13.22 29.65
C GLY A 90 13.24 -12.26 28.60
N VAL A 91 13.51 -10.97 28.78
CA VAL A 91 13.14 -9.93 27.80
C VAL A 91 13.94 -10.10 26.52
N ALA A 92 15.25 -10.38 26.63
CA ALA A 92 16.12 -10.60 25.47
C ALA A 92 15.64 -11.79 24.65
N ILE A 93 15.26 -12.90 25.29
CA ILE A 93 14.71 -14.09 24.62
C ILE A 93 13.40 -13.74 23.90
N ALA A 94 12.51 -13.02 24.56
CA ALA A 94 11.25 -12.57 23.94
C ALA A 94 11.51 -11.72 22.70
N CYS A 95 12.50 -10.83 22.74
CA CYS A 95 12.90 -10.02 21.59
C CYS A 95 13.39 -10.89 20.43
N GLN A 96 14.19 -11.93 20.72
CA GLN A 96 14.69 -12.85 19.69
C GLN A 96 13.56 -13.62 19.02
N LYS A 97 12.57 -14.07 19.80
CA LYS A 97 11.38 -14.75 19.26
C LYS A 97 10.59 -13.83 18.35
N LEU A 98 10.39 -12.57 18.77
CA LEU A 98 9.66 -11.60 17.96
C LEU A 98 10.41 -11.28 16.66
N GLN A 99 11.73 -11.16 16.71
CA GLN A 99 12.54 -10.95 15.50
C GLN A 99 12.34 -12.08 14.50
N ALA A 100 12.33 -13.33 14.96
CA ALA A 100 12.10 -14.49 14.11
C ALA A 100 10.73 -14.42 13.44
N GLN A 101 9.69 -14.04 14.19
CA GLN A 101 8.33 -13.87 13.66
C GLN A 101 8.27 -12.73 12.62
N LEU A 102 8.90 -11.60 12.90
CA LEU A 102 8.91 -10.46 11.99
C LEU A 102 9.65 -10.79 10.70
N LEU A 103 10.77 -11.50 10.77
CA LEU A 103 11.52 -11.96 9.60
C LEU A 103 10.69 -12.93 8.75
N GLN A 104 9.96 -13.85 9.39
CA GLN A 104 9.05 -14.76 8.70
C GLN A 104 7.96 -14.00 7.96
N PHE A 105 7.41 -12.95 8.57
CA PHE A 105 6.43 -12.06 7.95
C PHE A 105 7.00 -11.40 6.70
N LYS A 106 8.24 -10.94 6.75
CA LYS A 106 8.92 -10.31 5.62
C LYS A 106 9.10 -11.30 4.47
N MET A 107 9.42 -12.55 4.77
CA MET A 107 9.64 -13.60 3.77
C MET A 107 8.35 -14.07 3.10
N THR A 108 7.25 -14.16 3.85
CA THR A 108 5.97 -14.69 3.36
C THR A 108 5.03 -13.62 2.82
N GLY A 109 5.27 -12.38 3.18
CA GLY A 109 4.40 -11.28 2.83
C GLY A 109 4.60 -10.68 1.45
N GLY A 110 5.42 -11.30 0.63
CA GLY A 110 5.68 -11.06 -0.80
C GLY A 110 5.58 -9.69 -1.33
#